data_5cda1603d7cb1f9128cfb6115253fb9f
#
_entry.id   5cda1603d7cb1f9128cfb6115253fb9f
#
_cell.length_a   1.000
_cell.length_b   1.000
_cell.length_c   1.000
_cell.angle_alpha   90.00
_cell.angle_beta   90.00
_cell.angle_gamma   90.00
#
_symmetry.space_group_name_H-M   'P 1'
#
loop_
_entity.id
_entity.type
_entity.pdbx_description
1 polymer ?
#
loop_
_entity_poly.entity_id
_entity_poly.type
_entity_poly.pdbx_seq_one_letter_code
_entity_poly.pdbx_strand_id
1 'polypeptide(L)'
;MIDLDLRAYFDTVRHHLLLEKVARRINDDEVMRLLKLMLTTSGKQGVPQGGVISPLLSNLYLTEVDRMLERAKETTRNGKYTYVEYARFADDLVVLIDAHPRNAWLLGAVNKRLREEFAKLQVEINEEKSRIVDLDRAESFGFLGFDFRRLRSMERQVWRAHYTPKMKKRTALLRKLKDVFRRYQSQPVDRVVQLINPVLRGWVNYFAVGHSSECFSFIKDWVEKKIRRHMGRARNRRGFGWKRWSRRWLYEELQLFKGYRVRRASAPKALPA
;
A
#
# COMPACT_ATOMS: atom_id res chain seq x y z
N MET A 1 -6.58 16.64 -4.41
CA MET A 1 -5.77 15.96 -3.40
C MET A 1 -4.30 16.11 -3.72
N ILE A 2 -3.42 15.96 -2.72
CA ILE A 2 -1.96 16.02 -2.87
C ILE A 2 -1.42 14.60 -2.69
N ASP A 3 -0.64 14.10 -3.66
CA ASP A 3 0.07 12.83 -3.64
C ASP A 3 1.57 13.16 -3.59
N LEU A 4 2.23 12.90 -2.46
CA LEU A 4 3.63 13.26 -2.22
C LEU A 4 4.48 12.01 -2.09
N ASP A 5 5.59 12.01 -2.85
CA ASP A 5 6.67 11.03 -2.79
C ASP A 5 7.94 11.72 -2.27
N LEU A 6 8.60 11.13 -1.29
CA LEU A 6 9.84 11.66 -0.75
C LEU A 6 11.05 10.98 -1.42
N ARG A 7 12.06 11.78 -1.76
CA ARG A 7 13.24 11.27 -2.46
C ARG A 7 14.18 10.58 -1.49
N ALA A 8 14.41 9.26 -1.70
CA ALA A 8 15.35 8.47 -0.92
C ALA A 8 15.25 8.72 0.60
N TYR A 9 14.03 8.81 1.12
CA TYR A 9 13.75 9.27 2.48
C TYR A 9 14.59 8.57 3.55
N PHE A 10 14.62 7.23 3.54
CA PHE A 10 15.38 6.46 4.54
C PHE A 10 16.89 6.72 4.50
N ASP A 11 17.43 7.12 3.35
CA ASP A 11 18.86 7.38 3.15
C ASP A 11 19.24 8.83 3.49
N THR A 12 18.24 9.73 3.61
CA THR A 12 18.45 11.18 3.81
C THR A 12 18.15 11.68 5.22
N VAL A 13 17.62 10.83 6.12
CA VAL A 13 17.31 11.20 7.51
C VAL A 13 18.56 11.76 8.22
N ARG A 14 18.46 12.99 8.72
CA ARG A 14 19.56 13.66 9.44
C ARG A 14 19.64 13.16 10.87
N HIS A 15 20.77 12.54 11.24
CA HIS A 15 20.96 11.92 12.56
C HIS A 15 20.80 12.91 13.70
N HIS A 16 21.33 14.15 13.58
CA HIS A 16 21.24 15.16 14.64
C HIS A 16 19.78 15.56 14.91
N LEU A 17 18.96 15.80 13.87
CA LEU A 17 17.55 16.13 14.02
C LEU A 17 16.75 14.94 14.60
N LEU A 18 17.07 13.71 14.18
CA LEU A 18 16.42 12.51 14.70
C LEU A 18 16.77 12.31 16.18
N LEU A 19 18.06 12.37 16.54
CA LEU A 19 18.52 12.18 17.91
C LEU A 19 17.96 13.25 18.85
N GLU A 20 17.86 14.52 18.41
CA GLU A 20 17.19 15.58 19.17
C GLU A 20 15.73 15.22 19.48
N LYS A 21 14.99 14.70 18.48
CA LYS A 21 13.59 14.28 18.68
C LYS A 21 13.46 13.08 19.64
N VAL A 22 14.42 12.16 19.62
CA VAL A 22 14.47 11.03 20.55
C VAL A 22 14.79 11.52 21.96
N ALA A 23 15.79 12.39 22.12
CA ALA A 23 16.21 12.92 23.42
C ALA A 23 15.09 13.67 24.16
N ARG A 24 14.18 14.31 23.43
CA ARG A 24 12.98 14.94 24.01
C ARG A 24 12.01 13.94 24.66
N ARG A 25 12.15 12.63 24.42
CA ARG A 25 11.26 11.58 24.92
C ARG A 25 11.95 10.56 25.81
N ILE A 26 13.24 10.39 25.64
CA ILE A 26 14.07 9.39 26.35
C ILE A 26 15.20 10.15 27.04
N ASN A 27 15.15 10.15 28.37
CA ASN A 27 16.22 10.70 29.22
C ASN A 27 17.12 9.56 29.72
N ASP A 28 17.83 8.92 28.78
CA ASP A 28 18.71 7.78 29.05
C ASP A 28 19.93 7.84 28.12
N ASP A 29 21.09 8.13 28.68
CA ASP A 29 22.35 8.32 27.94
C ASP A 29 22.83 7.04 27.27
N GLU A 30 22.58 5.89 27.87
CA GLU A 30 23.00 4.61 27.30
C GLU A 30 22.19 4.25 26.08
N VAL A 31 20.86 4.43 26.14
CA VAL A 31 19.95 4.27 24.97
C VAL A 31 20.35 5.24 23.88
N MET A 32 20.62 6.51 24.20
CA MET A 32 21.04 7.52 23.22
C MET A 32 22.38 7.15 22.58
N ARG A 33 23.34 6.62 23.35
CA ARG A 33 24.64 6.14 22.85
C ARG A 33 24.44 4.97 21.87
N LEU A 34 23.60 3.97 22.23
CA LEU A 34 23.33 2.81 21.38
C LEU A 34 22.64 3.22 20.06
N LEU A 35 21.67 4.12 20.12
CA LEU A 35 21.01 4.65 18.92
C LEU A 35 21.99 5.38 18.01
N LYS A 36 22.87 6.20 18.57
CA LYS A 36 23.93 6.89 17.82
C LYS A 36 24.88 5.91 17.14
N LEU A 37 25.31 4.86 17.82
CA LEU A 37 26.17 3.81 17.27
C LEU A 37 25.44 3.10 16.11
N MET A 38 24.18 2.72 16.30
CA MET A 38 23.37 2.06 15.26
C MET A 38 23.21 2.96 14.03
N LEU A 39 22.92 4.23 14.21
CA LEU A 39 22.76 5.16 13.09
C LEU A 39 24.07 5.37 12.32
N THR A 40 25.20 5.45 13.01
CA THR A 40 26.52 5.62 12.38
C THR A 40 26.93 4.45 11.49
N THR A 41 26.37 3.24 11.68
CA THR A 41 26.60 2.10 10.78
C THR A 41 26.06 2.35 9.36
N SER A 42 25.07 3.24 9.22
CA SER A 42 24.50 3.66 7.92
C SER A 42 25.26 4.82 7.27
N GLY A 43 26.31 5.35 7.90
CA GLY A 43 27.09 6.48 7.42
C GLY A 43 26.78 7.77 8.21
N LYS A 44 26.89 8.93 7.55
CA LYS A 44 26.67 10.25 8.17
C LYS A 44 25.21 10.66 8.26
N GLN A 45 24.32 9.98 7.54
CA GLN A 45 22.88 10.22 7.49
C GLN A 45 22.16 8.91 7.11
N GLY A 46 20.84 8.92 7.22
CA GLY A 46 19.99 7.78 6.90
C GLY A 46 19.71 6.87 8.10
N VAL A 47 18.75 5.98 7.93
CA VAL A 47 18.44 4.91 8.87
C VAL A 47 18.62 3.55 8.19
N PRO A 48 19.17 2.53 8.89
CA PRO A 48 19.43 1.23 8.29
C PRO A 48 18.17 0.62 7.69
N GLN A 49 18.16 0.35 6.39
CA GLN A 49 17.03 -0.31 5.74
C GLN A 49 16.96 -1.78 6.20
N GLY A 50 15.77 -2.19 6.70
CA GLY A 50 15.57 -3.52 7.26
C GLY A 50 15.91 -3.66 8.75
N GLY A 51 16.41 -2.62 9.40
CA GLY A 51 16.58 -2.58 10.86
C GLY A 51 15.25 -2.62 11.60
N VAL A 52 15.16 -3.36 12.69
CA VAL A 52 13.91 -3.54 13.47
C VAL A 52 13.33 -2.21 13.97
N ILE A 53 14.19 -1.28 14.40
CA ILE A 53 13.78 0.03 14.94
C ILE A 53 13.64 1.11 13.87
N SER A 54 14.14 0.89 12.64
CA SER A 54 14.15 1.90 11.58
C SER A 54 12.77 2.45 11.21
N PRO A 55 11.68 1.64 11.15
CA PRO A 55 10.34 2.17 10.93
C PRO A 55 9.87 3.12 12.03
N LEU A 56 10.22 2.85 13.29
CA LEU A 56 9.89 3.71 14.42
C LEU A 56 10.64 5.06 14.33
N LEU A 57 11.94 5.02 14.09
CA LEU A 57 12.77 6.21 13.94
C LEU A 57 12.33 7.07 12.76
N SER A 58 12.03 6.44 11.63
CA SER A 58 11.49 7.08 10.44
C SER A 58 10.15 7.77 10.73
N ASN A 59 9.22 7.10 11.40
CA ASN A 59 7.95 7.71 11.79
C ASN A 59 8.15 8.87 12.78
N LEU A 60 9.06 8.74 13.72
CA LEU A 60 9.39 9.80 14.67
C LEU A 60 9.96 11.04 13.97
N TYR A 61 10.77 10.85 12.92
CA TYR A 61 11.34 11.94 12.15
C TYR A 61 10.29 12.84 11.50
N LEU A 62 9.21 12.26 10.96
CA LEU A 62 8.12 12.95 10.29
C LEU A 62 6.98 13.41 11.22
N THR A 63 7.12 13.27 12.55
CA THR A 63 6.05 13.63 13.50
C THR A 63 5.58 15.09 13.37
N GLU A 64 6.46 16.01 12.99
CA GLU A 64 6.07 17.43 12.85
C GLU A 64 5.17 17.66 11.63
N VAL A 65 5.38 16.87 10.57
CA VAL A 65 4.50 16.87 9.41
C VAL A 65 3.10 16.36 9.79
N ASP A 66 3.04 15.27 10.58
CA ASP A 66 1.77 14.75 11.09
C ASP A 66 1.07 15.78 11.98
N ARG A 67 1.79 16.42 12.90
CA ARG A 67 1.24 17.47 13.78
C ARG A 67 0.71 18.66 12.98
N MET A 68 1.40 19.06 11.94
CA MET A 68 0.95 20.15 11.06
C MET A 68 -0.34 19.78 10.35
N LEU A 69 -0.44 18.56 9.83
CA LEU A 69 -1.63 18.07 9.14
C LEU A 69 -2.82 17.87 10.10
N GLU A 70 -2.58 17.36 11.32
CA GLU A 70 -3.64 17.28 12.35
C GLU A 70 -4.17 18.68 12.72
N ARG A 71 -3.30 19.67 12.92
CA ARG A 71 -3.73 21.06 13.13
C ARG A 71 -4.54 21.60 11.96
N ALA A 72 -4.11 21.32 10.72
CA ALA A 72 -4.85 21.75 9.54
C ALA A 72 -6.25 21.13 9.51
N LYS A 73 -6.36 19.83 9.86
CA LYS A 73 -7.62 19.11 9.98
C LYS A 73 -8.52 19.71 11.06
N GLU A 74 -8.00 19.96 12.26
CA GLU A 74 -8.75 20.53 13.38
C GLU A 74 -9.21 21.96 13.09
N THR A 75 -8.29 22.82 12.59
CA THR A 75 -8.58 24.24 12.30
C THR A 75 -9.63 24.40 11.20
N THR A 76 -9.67 23.49 10.24
CA THR A 76 -10.63 23.54 9.12
C THR A 76 -11.90 22.73 9.40
N ARG A 77 -12.02 22.12 10.56
CA ARG A 77 -13.18 21.29 10.92
C ARG A 77 -14.44 22.13 11.08
N ASN A 78 -15.55 21.64 10.50
CA ASN A 78 -16.87 22.22 10.70
C ASN A 78 -17.83 21.12 11.18
N GLY A 79 -18.09 21.08 12.49
CA GLY A 79 -18.85 20.02 13.13
C GLY A 79 -18.22 18.64 12.92
N LYS A 80 -18.95 17.74 12.26
CA LYS A 80 -18.47 16.39 11.92
C LYS A 80 -17.70 16.32 10.60
N TYR A 81 -17.69 17.41 9.81
CA TYR A 81 -17.05 17.47 8.51
C TYR A 81 -15.65 18.03 8.62
N THR A 82 -14.68 17.41 7.96
CA THR A 82 -13.29 17.87 7.87
C THR A 82 -12.96 18.22 6.43
N TYR A 83 -12.41 19.41 6.20
CA TYR A 83 -12.03 19.87 4.86
C TYR A 83 -10.64 19.39 4.44
N VAL A 84 -9.84 18.93 5.40
CA VAL A 84 -8.53 18.30 5.18
C VAL A 84 -8.48 16.98 5.90
N GLU A 85 -8.12 15.92 5.18
CA GLU A 85 -7.84 14.58 5.72
C GLU A 85 -6.52 14.09 5.13
N TYR A 86 -5.78 13.25 5.88
CA TYR A 86 -4.55 12.70 5.37
C TYR A 86 -4.34 11.24 5.78
N ALA A 87 -3.50 10.57 5.03
CA ALA A 87 -2.98 9.27 5.41
C ALA A 87 -1.48 9.20 5.05
N ARG A 88 -0.67 8.79 6.02
CA ARG A 88 0.76 8.56 5.84
C ARG A 88 1.14 7.14 6.23
N PHE A 89 1.95 6.52 5.41
CA PHE A 89 2.57 5.23 5.71
C PHE A 89 4.06 5.33 5.35
N ALA A 90 4.90 5.45 6.36
CA ALA A 90 6.31 5.80 6.24
C ALA A 90 6.50 7.10 5.43
N ASP A 91 7.05 7.03 4.23
CA ASP A 91 7.30 8.11 3.29
C ASP A 91 6.15 8.36 2.30
N ASP A 92 5.25 7.40 2.13
CA ASP A 92 4.05 7.57 1.29
C ASP A 92 3.02 8.46 2.02
N LEU A 93 2.75 9.65 1.49
CA LEU A 93 1.82 10.63 2.05
C LEU A 93 0.76 11.05 1.03
N VAL A 94 -0.50 10.97 1.43
CA VAL A 94 -1.62 11.50 0.66
C VAL A 94 -2.44 12.46 1.52
N VAL A 95 -2.81 13.63 0.96
CA VAL A 95 -3.66 14.61 1.62
C VAL A 95 -4.90 14.87 0.77
N LEU A 96 -6.06 14.58 1.32
CA LEU A 96 -7.35 14.84 0.72
C LEU A 96 -7.83 16.23 1.16
N ILE A 97 -8.23 17.06 0.21
CA ILE A 97 -8.70 18.41 0.47
C ILE A 97 -10.04 18.57 -0.22
N ASP A 98 -10.97 19.20 0.47
CA ASP A 98 -12.30 19.48 -0.08
C ASP A 98 -12.20 20.29 -1.37
N ALA A 99 -12.95 19.86 -2.40
CA ALA A 99 -12.90 20.46 -3.73
C ALA A 99 -13.87 21.65 -3.91
N HIS A 100 -14.61 22.04 -2.87
CA HIS A 100 -15.54 23.15 -2.97
C HIS A 100 -14.78 24.47 -3.27
N PRO A 101 -15.24 25.31 -4.22
CA PRO A 101 -14.53 26.52 -4.65
C PRO A 101 -14.15 27.47 -3.51
N ARG A 102 -14.98 27.57 -2.45
CA ARG A 102 -14.66 28.37 -1.24
C ARG A 102 -13.41 27.89 -0.51
N ASN A 103 -13.03 26.63 -0.67
CA ASN A 103 -11.91 25.98 0.00
C ASN A 103 -10.69 25.80 -0.94
N ALA A 104 -10.73 26.36 -2.16
CA ALA A 104 -9.64 26.22 -3.13
C ALA A 104 -8.28 26.71 -2.60
N TRP A 105 -8.29 27.72 -1.73
CA TRP A 105 -7.10 28.25 -1.08
C TRP A 105 -6.40 27.23 -0.17
N LEU A 106 -7.13 26.26 0.40
CA LEU A 106 -6.58 25.24 1.28
C LEU A 106 -5.52 24.37 0.57
N LEU A 107 -5.72 24.08 -0.71
CA LEU A 107 -4.77 23.28 -1.48
C LEU A 107 -3.40 23.98 -1.52
N GLY A 108 -3.37 25.26 -1.83
CA GLY A 108 -2.14 26.07 -1.84
C GLY A 108 -1.51 26.20 -0.45
N ALA A 109 -2.33 26.49 0.56
CA ALA A 109 -1.88 26.68 1.93
C ALA A 109 -1.28 25.40 2.54
N VAL A 110 -1.94 24.26 2.37
CA VAL A 110 -1.44 22.94 2.86
C VAL A 110 -0.18 22.55 2.12
N ASN A 111 -0.15 22.68 0.78
CA ASN A 111 1.04 22.35 -0.01
C ASN A 111 2.24 23.21 0.38
N LYS A 112 2.05 24.51 0.58
CA LYS A 112 3.11 25.42 1.05
C LYS A 112 3.65 24.99 2.41
N ARG A 113 2.79 24.75 3.38
CA ARG A 113 3.19 24.31 4.73
C ARG A 113 3.89 22.97 4.74
N LEU A 114 3.44 22.01 3.92
CA LEU A 114 4.13 20.71 3.75
C LEU A 114 5.57 20.93 3.30
N ARG A 115 5.79 21.78 2.28
CA ARG A 115 7.13 22.11 1.78
C ARG A 115 8.00 22.78 2.84
N GLU A 116 7.44 23.67 3.63
CA GLU A 116 8.12 24.33 4.74
C GLU A 116 8.54 23.31 5.82
N GLU A 117 7.67 22.38 6.21
CA GLU A 117 8.00 21.34 7.20
C GLU A 117 9.05 20.34 6.67
N PHE A 118 8.96 19.92 5.41
CA PHE A 118 9.99 19.07 4.82
C PHE A 118 11.34 19.79 4.67
N ALA A 119 11.34 21.06 4.36
CA ALA A 119 12.56 21.87 4.30
C ALA A 119 13.25 21.98 5.68
N LYS A 120 12.49 22.18 6.77
CA LYS A 120 13.03 22.16 8.14
C LYS A 120 13.66 20.81 8.49
N LEU A 121 13.08 19.72 8.01
CA LEU A 121 13.60 18.38 8.21
C LEU A 121 14.70 18.01 7.20
N GLN A 122 15.05 18.90 6.28
CA GLN A 122 16.00 18.63 5.19
C GLN A 122 15.64 17.38 4.37
N VAL A 123 14.35 17.16 4.14
CA VAL A 123 13.80 16.08 3.32
C VAL A 123 13.39 16.63 1.97
N GLU A 124 13.87 16.00 0.90
CA GLU A 124 13.56 16.40 -0.46
C GLU A 124 12.27 15.75 -0.96
N ILE A 125 11.38 16.56 -1.55
CA ILE A 125 10.20 16.07 -2.27
C ILE A 125 10.62 15.65 -3.68
N ASN A 126 10.17 14.49 -4.10
CA ASN A 126 10.35 14.04 -5.48
C ASN A 126 9.29 14.70 -6.38
N GLU A 127 9.65 15.80 -7.00
CA GLU A 127 8.73 16.60 -7.83
C GLU A 127 8.23 15.83 -9.07
N GLU A 128 9.01 14.88 -9.60
CA GLU A 128 8.60 14.07 -10.76
C GLU A 128 7.48 13.07 -10.43
N LYS A 129 7.43 12.61 -9.18
CA LYS A 129 6.44 11.63 -8.74
C LYS A 129 5.31 12.28 -7.93
N SER A 130 5.57 13.44 -7.31
CA SER A 130 4.57 14.18 -6.55
C SER A 130 3.62 14.91 -7.50
N ARG A 131 2.34 14.88 -7.19
CA ARG A 131 1.33 15.49 -8.07
C ARG A 131 0.10 15.94 -7.30
N ILE A 132 -0.59 16.92 -7.87
CA ILE A 132 -1.93 17.29 -7.46
C ILE A 132 -2.91 16.53 -8.36
N VAL A 133 -3.85 15.82 -7.76
CA VAL A 133 -4.83 14.97 -8.44
C VAL A 133 -6.23 15.54 -8.23
N ASP A 134 -6.98 15.69 -9.31
CA ASP A 134 -8.38 16.11 -9.28
C ASP A 134 -9.31 14.89 -9.37
N LEU A 135 -9.84 14.49 -8.21
CA LEU A 135 -10.73 13.33 -8.13
C LEU A 135 -12.12 13.57 -8.73
N ASP A 136 -12.51 14.82 -8.95
CA ASP A 136 -13.78 15.16 -9.59
C ASP A 136 -13.70 15.01 -11.12
N ARG A 137 -12.49 15.07 -11.69
CA ARG A 137 -12.22 14.78 -13.10
C ARG A 137 -11.93 13.32 -13.40
N ALA A 138 -12.35 12.41 -12.51
CA ALA A 138 -12.14 10.97 -12.63
C ALA A 138 -10.65 10.54 -12.65
N GLU A 139 -9.74 11.41 -12.20
CA GLU A 139 -8.35 11.04 -11.99
C GLU A 139 -8.23 10.03 -10.85
N SER A 140 -7.13 9.29 -10.83
CA SER A 140 -6.84 8.31 -9.79
C SER A 140 -5.47 8.53 -9.17
N PHE A 141 -5.32 8.13 -7.92
CA PHE A 141 -4.04 8.10 -7.25
C PHE A 141 -3.74 6.72 -6.67
N GLY A 142 -2.48 6.45 -6.49
CA GLY A 142 -2.03 5.18 -5.98
C GLY A 142 -1.52 5.28 -4.56
N PHE A 143 -2.07 4.48 -3.63
CA PHE A 143 -1.60 4.42 -2.26
C PHE A 143 -1.58 2.97 -1.77
N LEU A 144 -0.50 2.56 -1.10
CA LEU A 144 -0.33 1.19 -0.55
C LEU A 144 -0.67 0.07 -1.54
N GLY A 145 -0.32 0.23 -2.80
CA GLY A 145 -0.55 -0.80 -3.83
C GLY A 145 -1.96 -0.84 -4.40
N PHE A 146 -2.85 0.07 -4.00
CA PHE A 146 -4.18 0.27 -4.57
C PHE A 146 -4.22 1.50 -5.46
N ASP A 147 -5.11 1.50 -6.44
CA ASP A 147 -5.55 2.66 -7.21
C ASP A 147 -6.88 3.14 -6.66
N PHE A 148 -6.91 4.37 -6.16
CA PHE A 148 -8.08 5.04 -5.61
C PHE A 148 -8.67 6.00 -6.64
N ARG A 149 -9.98 6.02 -6.74
CA ARG A 149 -10.75 6.96 -7.57
C ARG A 149 -12.09 7.28 -6.93
N ARG A 150 -12.69 8.38 -7.33
CA ARG A 150 -14.05 8.75 -6.97
C ARG A 150 -14.98 8.33 -8.10
N LEU A 151 -15.97 7.49 -7.82
CA LEU A 151 -16.97 7.05 -8.79
C LEU A 151 -18.38 7.36 -8.30
N ARG A 152 -19.24 7.73 -9.24
CA ARG A 152 -20.67 7.90 -8.95
C ARG A 152 -21.35 6.53 -9.07
N SER A 153 -22.01 6.10 -7.99
CA SER A 153 -22.82 4.88 -8.01
C SER A 153 -24.01 5.05 -8.95
N MET A 154 -24.14 4.18 -9.94
CA MET A 154 -25.27 4.22 -10.88
C MET A 154 -26.62 3.96 -10.20
N GLU A 155 -26.61 3.08 -9.18
CA GLU A 155 -27.83 2.68 -8.46
C GLU A 155 -28.33 3.77 -7.49
N ARG A 156 -27.40 4.36 -6.70
CA ARG A 156 -27.76 5.31 -5.63
C ARG A 156 -27.46 6.76 -5.98
N GLN A 157 -26.88 7.03 -7.14
CA GLN A 157 -26.48 8.36 -7.64
C GLN A 157 -25.60 9.15 -6.65
N VAL A 158 -24.89 8.47 -5.72
CA VAL A 158 -23.98 9.06 -4.76
C VAL A 158 -22.53 8.80 -5.13
N TRP A 159 -21.66 9.74 -4.83
CA TRP A 159 -20.22 9.59 -5.00
C TRP A 159 -19.64 8.66 -3.93
N ARG A 160 -18.76 7.74 -4.35
CA ARG A 160 -18.11 6.78 -3.47
C ARG A 160 -16.64 6.65 -3.80
N ALA A 161 -15.85 6.44 -2.76
CA ALA A 161 -14.47 6.00 -2.95
C ALA A 161 -14.46 4.57 -3.52
N HIS A 162 -13.75 4.39 -4.62
CA HIS A 162 -13.53 3.10 -5.26
C HIS A 162 -12.05 2.83 -5.31
N TYR A 163 -11.61 1.67 -4.80
CA TYR A 163 -10.20 1.31 -4.80
C TYR A 163 -10.01 -0.16 -5.13
N THR A 164 -9.05 -0.41 -6.02
CA THR A 164 -8.73 -1.73 -6.56
C THR A 164 -7.21 -1.97 -6.52
N PRO A 165 -6.75 -3.22 -6.48
CA PRO A 165 -5.33 -3.51 -6.60
C PRO A 165 -4.74 -2.91 -7.88
N LYS A 166 -3.60 -2.21 -7.78
CA LYS A 166 -2.90 -1.67 -8.96
C LYS A 166 -2.61 -2.76 -9.97
N MET A 167 -2.85 -2.48 -11.25
CA MET A 167 -2.53 -3.39 -12.36
C MET A 167 -1.07 -3.87 -12.31
N LYS A 168 -0.13 -2.99 -11.97
CA LYS A 168 1.29 -3.33 -11.80
C LYS A 168 1.49 -4.43 -10.75
N LYS A 169 0.77 -4.37 -9.62
CA LYS A 169 0.84 -5.38 -8.55
C LYS A 169 0.27 -6.72 -8.98
N ARG A 170 -0.87 -6.72 -9.71
CA ARG A 170 -1.44 -7.94 -10.31
C ARG A 170 -0.48 -8.55 -11.32
N THR A 171 0.07 -7.75 -12.23
CA THR A 171 1.02 -8.23 -13.23
C THR A 171 2.27 -8.83 -12.61
N ALA A 172 2.80 -8.22 -11.53
CA ALA A 172 3.93 -8.75 -10.78
C ALA A 172 3.62 -10.12 -10.15
N LEU A 173 2.43 -10.29 -9.56
CA LEU A 173 1.97 -11.60 -9.06
C LEU A 173 1.95 -12.64 -10.19
N LEU A 174 1.30 -12.32 -11.32
CA LEU A 174 1.20 -13.26 -12.44
C LEU A 174 2.57 -13.64 -13.01
N ARG A 175 3.51 -12.69 -13.03
CA ARG A 175 4.89 -12.96 -13.44
C ARG A 175 5.57 -13.93 -12.47
N LYS A 176 5.49 -13.68 -11.16
CA LYS A 176 6.02 -14.57 -10.13
C LYS A 176 5.45 -15.98 -10.22
N LEU A 177 4.14 -16.11 -10.39
CA LEU A 177 3.49 -17.40 -10.58
C LEU A 177 3.94 -18.08 -11.88
N LYS A 178 4.05 -17.34 -12.99
CA LYS A 178 4.55 -17.86 -14.27
C LYS A 178 5.96 -18.42 -14.15
N ASP A 179 6.82 -17.76 -13.38
CA ASP A 179 8.20 -18.22 -13.15
C ASP A 179 8.22 -19.53 -12.35
N VAL A 180 7.33 -19.71 -11.35
CA VAL A 180 7.18 -20.99 -10.66
C VAL A 180 6.76 -22.08 -11.65
N PHE A 181 5.72 -21.85 -12.48
CA PHE A 181 5.27 -22.82 -13.48
C PHE A 181 6.36 -23.18 -14.51
N ARG A 182 7.22 -22.23 -14.86
CA ARG A 182 8.33 -22.45 -15.78
C ARG A 182 9.45 -23.26 -15.13
N ARG A 183 9.86 -22.87 -13.92
CA ARG A 183 10.96 -23.50 -13.19
C ARG A 183 10.65 -24.96 -12.79
N TYR A 184 9.40 -25.23 -12.46
CA TYR A 184 8.95 -26.54 -12.01
C TYR A 184 8.10 -27.28 -13.06
N GLN A 185 8.37 -27.05 -14.35
CA GLN A 185 7.58 -27.60 -15.45
C GLN A 185 7.58 -29.14 -15.48
N SER A 186 8.68 -29.79 -15.11
CA SER A 186 8.84 -31.25 -15.06
C SER A 186 8.39 -31.88 -13.72
N GLN A 187 8.03 -31.07 -12.74
CA GLN A 187 7.64 -31.57 -11.42
C GLN A 187 6.16 -31.91 -11.38
N PRO A 188 5.75 -32.83 -10.47
CA PRO A 188 4.35 -33.13 -10.20
C PRO A 188 3.57 -31.88 -9.84
N VAL A 189 2.29 -31.81 -10.25
CA VAL A 189 1.42 -30.65 -10.05
C VAL A 189 1.23 -30.29 -8.57
N ASP A 190 1.21 -31.29 -7.69
CA ASP A 190 1.10 -31.12 -6.23
C ASP A 190 2.24 -30.24 -5.70
N ARG A 191 3.46 -30.48 -6.18
CA ARG A 191 4.61 -29.65 -5.82
C ARG A 191 4.45 -28.22 -6.29
N VAL A 192 3.95 -28.01 -7.49
CA VAL A 192 3.68 -26.65 -8.01
C VAL A 192 2.62 -25.96 -7.16
N VAL A 193 1.54 -26.64 -6.78
CA VAL A 193 0.47 -26.10 -5.94
C VAL A 193 0.98 -25.74 -4.55
N GLN A 194 1.82 -26.57 -3.93
CA GLN A 194 2.46 -26.25 -2.65
C GLN A 194 3.27 -24.93 -2.71
N LEU A 195 3.95 -24.66 -3.83
CA LEU A 195 4.74 -23.45 -4.01
C LEU A 195 3.91 -22.21 -4.30
N ILE A 196 2.80 -22.33 -5.06
CA ILE A 196 1.98 -21.17 -5.42
C ILE A 196 0.97 -20.79 -4.34
N ASN A 197 0.47 -21.74 -3.54
CA ASN A 197 -0.54 -21.48 -2.51
C ASN A 197 -0.13 -20.41 -1.48
N PRO A 198 1.09 -20.42 -0.90
CA PRO A 198 1.53 -19.37 0.01
C PRO A 198 1.58 -18.01 -0.65
N VAL A 199 2.04 -17.93 -1.91
CA VAL A 199 2.11 -16.68 -2.70
C VAL A 199 0.72 -16.12 -2.93
N LEU A 200 -0.23 -16.98 -3.35
CA LEU A 200 -1.64 -16.59 -3.57
C LEU A 200 -2.30 -16.14 -2.26
N ARG A 201 -2.11 -16.90 -1.19
CA ARG A 201 -2.66 -16.57 0.14
C ARG A 201 -2.16 -15.22 0.63
N GLY A 202 -0.86 -14.98 0.59
CA GLY A 202 -0.27 -13.71 1.02
C GLY A 202 -0.79 -12.53 0.21
N TRP A 203 -0.83 -12.66 -1.12
CA TRP A 203 -1.30 -11.60 -2.01
C TRP A 203 -2.81 -11.32 -1.83
N VAL A 204 -3.65 -12.35 -1.81
CA VAL A 204 -5.10 -12.20 -1.62
C VAL A 204 -5.41 -11.63 -0.24
N ASN A 205 -4.73 -12.07 0.83
CA ASN A 205 -4.93 -11.52 2.16
C ASN A 205 -4.59 -10.03 2.25
N TYR A 206 -3.53 -9.59 1.57
CA TYR A 206 -3.16 -8.17 1.52
C TYR A 206 -4.22 -7.34 0.79
N PHE A 207 -4.70 -7.83 -0.36
CA PHE A 207 -5.68 -7.12 -1.19
C PHE A 207 -7.14 -7.49 -0.88
N ALA A 208 -7.43 -8.15 0.23
CA ALA A 208 -8.77 -8.59 0.62
C ALA A 208 -9.72 -7.46 1.06
N VAL A 209 -9.47 -6.24 0.63
CA VAL A 209 -10.26 -5.04 0.98
C VAL A 209 -10.68 -4.30 -0.29
N GLY A 210 -11.64 -3.39 -0.15
CA GLY A 210 -12.11 -2.57 -1.27
C GLY A 210 -12.85 -3.35 -2.35
N HIS A 211 -12.62 -2.98 -3.60
CA HIS A 211 -13.32 -3.51 -4.77
C HIS A 211 -12.45 -4.53 -5.52
N SER A 212 -11.86 -5.48 -4.80
CA SER A 212 -10.87 -6.44 -5.34
C SER A 212 -11.47 -7.69 -5.97
N SER A 213 -12.79 -7.90 -5.92
CA SER A 213 -13.47 -9.13 -6.35
C SER A 213 -13.24 -9.48 -7.82
N GLU A 214 -13.29 -8.51 -8.73
CA GLU A 214 -13.02 -8.73 -10.16
C GLU A 214 -11.55 -9.15 -10.38
N CYS A 215 -10.63 -8.47 -9.68
CA CYS A 215 -9.21 -8.82 -9.74
C CYS A 215 -8.96 -10.24 -9.23
N PHE A 216 -9.64 -10.64 -8.15
CA PHE A 216 -9.55 -12.00 -7.61
C PHE A 216 -10.12 -13.04 -8.55
N SER A 217 -11.26 -12.77 -9.18
CA SER A 217 -11.87 -13.65 -10.18
C SER A 217 -10.92 -13.87 -11.37
N PHE A 218 -10.31 -12.80 -11.85
CA PHE A 218 -9.31 -12.89 -12.92
C PHE A 218 -8.10 -13.75 -12.53
N ILE A 219 -7.53 -13.54 -11.34
CA ILE A 219 -6.37 -14.32 -10.86
C ILE A 219 -6.74 -15.78 -10.70
N LYS A 220 -7.91 -16.06 -10.10
CA LYS A 220 -8.44 -17.42 -9.92
C LYS A 220 -8.52 -18.17 -11.27
N ASP A 221 -9.19 -17.59 -12.25
CA ASP A 221 -9.35 -18.18 -13.57
C ASP A 221 -8.00 -18.36 -14.28
N TRP A 222 -7.09 -17.40 -14.15
CA TRP A 222 -5.75 -17.50 -14.72
C TRP A 222 -4.96 -18.67 -14.11
N VAL A 223 -4.99 -18.83 -12.79
CA VAL A 223 -4.29 -19.91 -12.06
C VAL A 223 -4.88 -21.26 -12.44
N GLU A 224 -6.21 -21.41 -12.45
CA GLU A 224 -6.88 -22.63 -12.87
C GLU A 224 -6.47 -23.05 -14.30
N LYS A 225 -6.45 -22.10 -15.24
CA LYS A 225 -5.99 -22.32 -16.61
C LYS A 225 -4.52 -22.76 -16.66
N LYS A 226 -3.66 -22.16 -15.85
CA LYS A 226 -2.23 -22.51 -15.80
C LYS A 226 -1.97 -23.91 -15.25
N ILE A 227 -2.68 -24.31 -14.20
CA ILE A 227 -2.57 -25.67 -13.62
C ILE A 227 -3.02 -26.72 -14.65
N ARG A 228 -4.19 -26.52 -15.28
CA ARG A 228 -4.66 -27.46 -16.32
C ARG A 228 -3.69 -27.57 -17.48
N ARG A 229 -3.10 -26.44 -17.90
CA ARG A 229 -2.09 -26.44 -18.97
C ARG A 229 -0.80 -27.16 -18.54
N HIS A 230 -0.37 -27.01 -17.29
CA HIS A 230 0.77 -27.75 -16.73
C HIS A 230 0.53 -29.25 -16.79
N MET A 231 -0.62 -29.73 -16.30
CA MET A 231 -0.99 -31.14 -16.35
C MET A 231 -1.19 -31.68 -17.77
N GLY A 232 -1.74 -30.85 -18.68
CA GLY A 232 -1.90 -31.23 -20.09
C GLY A 232 -0.56 -31.47 -20.77
N ARG A 233 0.44 -30.63 -20.50
CA ARG A 233 1.80 -30.79 -21.03
C ARG A 233 2.48 -32.06 -20.51
N ALA A 234 2.44 -32.27 -19.19
CA ALA A 234 3.04 -33.46 -18.57
C ALA A 234 2.49 -34.77 -19.13
N ARG A 235 1.31 -34.76 -19.73
CA ARG A 235 0.64 -35.96 -20.32
C ARG A 235 0.52 -35.89 -21.85
N ASN A 236 1.25 -34.96 -22.49
CA ASN A 236 1.22 -34.71 -23.94
C ASN A 236 -0.21 -34.61 -24.51
N ARG A 237 -1.10 -33.92 -23.82
CA ARG A 237 -2.52 -33.77 -24.17
C ARG A 237 -2.84 -32.37 -24.66
N ARG A 238 -3.66 -32.29 -25.71
CA ARG A 238 -4.20 -31.04 -26.26
C ARG A 238 -5.47 -30.59 -25.50
N GLY A 239 -5.75 -29.30 -25.53
CA GLY A 239 -6.92 -28.68 -24.91
C GLY A 239 -6.75 -28.28 -23.44
N PHE A 240 -7.76 -27.61 -22.87
CA PHE A 240 -7.72 -27.04 -21.53
C PHE A 240 -8.03 -28.05 -20.40
N GLY A 241 -8.60 -29.21 -20.72
CA GLY A 241 -8.89 -30.25 -19.74
C GLY A 241 -9.98 -29.93 -18.69
N TRP A 242 -10.94 -29.05 -19.04
CA TRP A 242 -12.01 -28.61 -18.13
C TRP A 242 -12.86 -29.77 -17.60
N LYS A 243 -13.24 -30.73 -18.45
CA LYS A 243 -14.03 -31.91 -18.07
C LYS A 243 -13.21 -32.89 -17.21
N ARG A 244 -11.92 -33.07 -17.53
CA ARG A 244 -11.04 -34.03 -16.85
C ARG A 244 -10.57 -33.54 -15.49
N TRP A 245 -10.21 -32.26 -15.40
CA TRP A 245 -9.75 -31.60 -14.18
C TRP A 245 -10.75 -30.53 -13.80
N SER A 246 -11.87 -30.95 -13.22
CA SER A 246 -12.96 -30.07 -12.80
C SER A 246 -12.50 -29.08 -11.70
N ARG A 247 -13.28 -28.02 -11.47
CA ARG A 247 -13.02 -27.11 -10.34
C ARG A 247 -13.04 -27.85 -9.01
N ARG A 248 -13.99 -28.79 -8.84
CA ARG A 248 -14.08 -29.62 -7.65
C ARG A 248 -12.74 -30.33 -7.38
N TRP A 249 -12.22 -31.02 -8.40
CA TRP A 249 -10.92 -31.72 -8.30
C TRP A 249 -9.76 -30.77 -7.94
N LEU A 250 -9.67 -29.57 -8.55
CA LEU A 250 -8.62 -28.60 -8.25
C LEU A 250 -8.63 -28.15 -6.79
N TYR A 251 -9.80 -27.99 -6.18
CA TYR A 251 -9.93 -27.42 -4.84
C TYR A 251 -10.06 -28.46 -3.73
N GLU A 252 -10.64 -29.63 -4.00
CA GLU A 252 -10.86 -30.69 -3.01
C GLU A 252 -9.71 -31.68 -2.98
N GLU A 253 -9.25 -32.15 -4.15
CA GLU A 253 -8.17 -33.15 -4.25
C GLU A 253 -6.79 -32.47 -4.29
N LEU A 254 -6.59 -31.54 -5.23
CA LEU A 254 -5.30 -30.90 -5.42
C LEU A 254 -5.01 -29.79 -4.37
N GLN A 255 -5.97 -29.45 -3.51
CA GLN A 255 -5.86 -28.46 -2.43
C GLN A 255 -5.36 -27.09 -2.90
N LEU A 256 -5.80 -26.66 -4.10
CA LEU A 256 -5.50 -25.34 -4.61
C LEU A 256 -6.15 -24.27 -3.70
N PHE A 257 -5.45 -23.17 -3.50
CA PHE A 257 -5.95 -22.04 -2.72
C PHE A 257 -7.32 -21.55 -3.23
N LYS A 258 -8.31 -21.46 -2.34
CA LYS A 258 -9.71 -21.08 -2.64
C LYS A 258 -10.21 -19.80 -1.95
N GLY A 259 -9.35 -19.14 -1.19
CA GLY A 259 -9.71 -18.01 -0.30
C GLY A 259 -9.89 -16.66 -0.99
N TYR A 260 -10.33 -16.61 -2.24
CA TYR A 260 -10.53 -15.36 -3.01
C TYR A 260 -11.77 -14.57 -2.55
N ARG A 261 -11.72 -14.04 -1.32
CA ARG A 261 -12.84 -13.28 -0.74
C ARG A 261 -12.38 -11.91 -0.30
N VAL A 262 -13.19 -10.89 -0.58
CA VAL A 262 -13.02 -9.55 -0.03
C VAL A 262 -13.60 -9.56 1.38
N ARG A 263 -12.85 -9.03 2.34
CA ARG A 263 -13.34 -8.82 3.70
C ARG A 263 -14.28 -7.62 3.68
N ARG A 264 -15.47 -7.78 4.24
CA ARG A 264 -16.34 -6.62 4.52
C ARG A 264 -15.62 -5.82 5.61
N ALA A 265 -15.45 -4.52 5.39
CA ALA A 265 -15.04 -3.62 6.46
C ALA A 265 -16.14 -3.75 7.55
N SER A 266 -15.81 -4.32 8.70
CA SER A 266 -16.62 -4.13 9.88
C SER A 266 -16.62 -2.62 10.13
N ALA A 267 -17.80 -2.02 10.29
CA ALA A 267 -17.89 -0.64 10.75
C ALA A 267 -16.95 -0.49 11.95
N PRO A 268 -16.16 0.61 12.03
CA PRO A 268 -15.32 0.83 13.19
C PRO A 268 -16.23 0.72 14.41
N LYS A 269 -15.93 -0.22 15.31
CA LYS A 269 -16.59 -0.27 16.61
C LYS A 269 -16.32 1.10 17.23
N ALA A 270 -17.37 1.86 17.51
CA ALA A 270 -17.26 3.05 18.32
C ALA A 270 -16.52 2.64 19.60
N LEU A 271 -15.38 3.27 19.86
CA LEU A 271 -14.72 3.13 21.15
C LEU A 271 -15.76 3.58 22.19
N PRO A 272 -15.96 2.81 23.25
CA PRO A 272 -16.81 3.28 24.36
C PRO A 272 -16.21 4.59 24.88
N ALA A 273 -17.09 5.55 25.14
CA ALA A 273 -16.76 6.88 25.66
C ALA A 273 -16.08 6.78 27.04
#